data_9bed6a75cdbcb873e1fa972ebe52dea1
#
_entry.id   9bed6a75cdbcb873e1fa972ebe52dea1
#
_cell.length_a   1.000
_cell.length_b   1.000
_cell.length_c   1.000
_cell.angle_alpha   90.00
_cell.angle_beta   90.00
_cell.angle_gamma   90.00
#
_symmetry.space_group_name_H-M   'P 1'
#
loop_
_entity.id
_entity.type
_entity.pdbx_description
1 polymer ?
#
loop_
_entity_poly.entity_id
_entity_poly.type
_entity_poly.pdbx_seq_one_letter_code
_entity_poly.pdbx_strand_id
1 'polypeptide(L)'
;MKVKLDTQLIQTINYFQNLTGSSVIDCINEGDEIYFVVAKGHYGLSVGRGGSKIRNAERMLKRSIRIFEYSQQPEEFIKNVIPEAQEIIMKEDGIEVRIKPQDRAKVIGKAGKNVKIINRQS
;
A
#
# COMPACT_ATOMS: atom_id res chain seq x y z
N MET A 1 7.91 28.97 -2.54
CA MET A 1 7.67 27.65 -1.93
C MET A 1 8.78 26.69 -2.35
N LYS A 2 9.38 26.03 -1.37
CA LYS A 2 10.41 25.02 -1.68
C LYS A 2 9.74 23.65 -1.75
N VAL A 3 10.01 22.91 -2.81
CA VAL A 3 9.60 21.51 -2.92
C VAL A 3 10.85 20.67 -2.74
N LYS A 4 10.86 19.84 -1.71
CA LYS A 4 11.97 18.94 -1.46
C LYS A 4 11.63 17.57 -2.03
N LEU A 5 12.42 17.10 -2.98
CA LEU A 5 12.28 15.79 -3.57
C LEU A 5 13.29 14.83 -2.94
N ASP A 6 12.78 13.67 -2.51
CA ASP A 6 13.64 12.62 -1.98
C ASP A 6 14.16 11.77 -3.13
N THR A 7 15.44 11.98 -3.48
CA THR A 7 16.09 11.27 -4.58
C THR A 7 16.07 9.75 -4.36
N GLN A 8 16.29 9.32 -3.13
CA GLN A 8 16.31 7.90 -2.79
C GLN A 8 14.95 7.24 -3.03
N LEU A 9 13.88 7.95 -2.66
CA LEU A 9 12.51 7.48 -2.87
C LEU A 9 12.19 7.36 -4.37
N ILE A 10 12.61 8.37 -5.16
CA ILE A 10 12.42 8.36 -6.61
C ILE A 10 13.15 7.17 -7.24
N GLN A 11 14.37 6.91 -6.82
CA GLN A 11 15.14 5.76 -7.31
C GLN A 11 14.48 4.43 -6.95
N THR A 12 13.94 4.33 -5.76
CA THR A 12 13.21 3.14 -5.30
C THR A 12 11.97 2.90 -6.16
N ILE A 13 11.21 3.94 -6.43
CA ILE A 13 10.02 3.85 -7.28
C ILE A 13 10.41 3.41 -8.70
N ASN A 14 11.43 4.03 -9.27
CA ASN A 14 11.88 3.72 -10.63
C ASN A 14 12.35 2.27 -10.73
N TYR A 15 13.12 1.82 -9.73
CA TYR A 15 13.58 0.43 -9.69
C TYR A 15 12.40 -0.54 -9.67
N PHE A 16 11.42 -0.27 -8.81
CA PHE A 16 10.26 -1.15 -8.66
C PHE A 16 9.41 -1.18 -9.94
N GLN A 17 9.17 -0.03 -10.54
CA GLN A 17 8.41 0.06 -11.79
C GLN A 17 9.12 -0.67 -12.94
N ASN A 18 10.43 -0.53 -13.04
CA ASN A 18 11.20 -1.22 -14.08
C ASN A 18 11.21 -2.73 -13.87
N LEU A 19 11.30 -3.18 -12.63
CA LEU A 19 11.30 -4.61 -12.32
C LEU A 19 9.93 -5.25 -12.59
N THR A 20 8.85 -4.58 -12.23
CA THR A 20 7.52 -5.18 -12.22
C THR A 20 6.67 -4.85 -13.44
N GLY A 21 6.95 -3.74 -14.10
CA GLY A 21 6.09 -3.20 -15.14
C GLY A 21 4.84 -2.51 -14.60
N SER A 22 4.71 -2.39 -13.29
CA SER A 22 3.57 -1.70 -12.68
C SER A 22 3.80 -0.19 -12.63
N SER A 23 2.71 0.57 -12.53
CA SER A 23 2.76 2.01 -12.32
C SER A 23 2.55 2.31 -10.84
N VAL A 24 3.51 2.96 -10.22
CA VAL A 24 3.46 3.32 -8.80
C VAL A 24 2.86 4.71 -8.65
N ILE A 25 1.76 4.78 -7.90
CA ILE A 25 1.07 6.04 -7.61
C ILE A 25 1.68 6.70 -6.38
N ASP A 26 2.06 5.91 -5.38
CA ASP A 26 2.66 6.44 -4.16
C ASP A 26 3.58 5.40 -3.54
N CYS A 27 4.53 5.87 -2.76
CA CYS A 27 5.47 5.03 -2.05
C CYS A 27 5.75 5.62 -0.67
N ILE A 28 5.64 4.80 0.36
CA ILE A 28 5.90 5.22 1.74
C ILE A 28 7.01 4.35 2.30
N ASN A 29 8.06 5.00 2.78
CA ASN A 29 9.20 4.34 3.41
C ASN A 29 9.00 4.35 4.92
N GLU A 30 8.78 3.18 5.50
CA GLU A 30 8.54 2.99 6.94
C GLU A 30 9.70 2.23 7.61
N GLY A 31 10.94 2.60 7.27
CA GLY A 31 12.12 1.98 7.86
C GLY A 31 12.41 0.61 7.27
N ASP A 32 12.00 -0.46 7.94
CA ASP A 32 12.21 -1.83 7.46
C ASP A 32 11.13 -2.33 6.51
N GLU A 33 10.10 -1.52 6.26
CA GLU A 33 9.04 -1.81 5.31
C GLU A 33 8.90 -0.70 4.30
N ILE A 34 8.55 -1.07 3.06
CA ILE A 34 8.19 -0.12 2.02
C ILE A 34 6.77 -0.45 1.56
N TYR A 35 5.92 0.57 1.46
CA TYR A 35 4.57 0.44 0.96
C TYR A 35 4.48 1.09 -0.42
N PHE A 36 4.04 0.31 -1.40
CA PHE A 36 3.75 0.83 -2.73
C PHE A 36 2.25 0.82 -2.97
N VAL A 37 1.73 1.94 -3.44
CA VAL A 37 0.37 2.00 -3.98
C VAL A 37 0.51 1.99 -5.49
N VAL A 38 -0.06 0.99 -6.14
CA VAL A 38 0.06 0.80 -7.58
C VAL A 38 -1.27 1.07 -8.28
N ALA A 39 -1.22 1.34 -9.57
CA ALA A 39 -2.40 1.64 -10.36
C ALA A 39 -3.39 0.47 -10.34
N LYS A 40 -4.66 0.79 -10.56
CA LYS A 40 -5.72 -0.20 -10.64
C LYS A 40 -5.39 -1.23 -11.72
N GLY A 41 -5.52 -2.50 -11.35
CA GLY A 41 -5.18 -3.62 -12.25
C GLY A 41 -3.71 -4.02 -12.23
N HIS A 42 -2.84 -3.30 -11.50
CA HIS A 42 -1.41 -3.56 -11.49
C HIS A 42 -0.92 -4.40 -10.31
N TYR A 43 -1.81 -4.82 -9.42
CA TYR A 43 -1.39 -5.63 -8.27
C TYR A 43 -0.69 -6.92 -8.72
N GLY A 44 -1.29 -7.63 -9.66
CA GLY A 44 -0.71 -8.87 -10.18
C GLY A 44 0.67 -8.69 -10.82
N LEU A 45 0.86 -7.59 -11.57
CA LEU A 45 2.17 -7.25 -12.13
C LEU A 45 3.22 -7.03 -11.04
N SER A 46 2.82 -6.35 -9.97
CA SER A 46 3.71 -6.01 -8.88
C SER A 46 4.17 -7.25 -8.11
N VAL A 47 3.27 -8.18 -7.87
CA VAL A 47 3.56 -9.41 -7.14
C VAL A 47 4.34 -10.38 -8.01
N GLY A 48 3.93 -10.51 -9.27
CA GLY A 48 4.51 -11.46 -10.21
C GLY A 48 4.05 -12.87 -9.97
N ARG A 49 4.37 -13.76 -10.89
CA ARG A 49 3.97 -15.15 -10.82
C ARG A 49 4.58 -15.83 -9.59
N GLY A 50 3.71 -16.37 -8.73
CA GLY A 50 4.14 -17.01 -7.49
C GLY A 50 4.86 -16.07 -6.53
N GLY A 51 4.66 -14.77 -6.65
CA GLY A 51 5.32 -13.79 -5.81
C GLY A 51 6.76 -13.47 -6.20
N SER A 52 7.19 -13.86 -7.41
CA SER A 52 8.59 -13.73 -7.83
C SER A 52 9.09 -12.30 -7.88
N LYS A 53 8.26 -11.38 -8.35
CA LYS A 53 8.67 -9.97 -8.47
C LYS A 53 8.81 -9.30 -7.12
N ILE A 54 7.84 -9.48 -6.24
CA ILE A 54 7.89 -8.88 -4.90
C ILE A 54 9.07 -9.44 -4.09
N ARG A 55 9.31 -10.76 -4.15
CA ARG A 55 10.45 -11.36 -3.45
C ARG A 55 11.78 -10.83 -3.98
N ASN A 56 11.90 -10.67 -5.29
CA ASN A 56 13.11 -10.13 -5.89
C ASN A 56 13.36 -8.69 -5.43
N ALA A 57 12.32 -7.87 -5.43
CA ALA A 57 12.40 -6.49 -4.94
C ALA A 57 12.77 -6.43 -3.46
N GLU A 58 12.17 -7.29 -2.62
CA GLU A 58 12.50 -7.35 -1.20
C GLU A 58 13.95 -7.70 -0.96
N ARG A 59 14.48 -8.64 -1.72
CA ARG A 59 15.88 -9.06 -1.60
C ARG A 59 16.83 -7.92 -2.01
N MET A 60 16.53 -7.24 -3.11
CA MET A 60 17.39 -6.17 -3.61
C MET A 60 17.31 -4.91 -2.76
N LEU A 61 16.14 -4.56 -2.27
CA LEU A 61 15.95 -3.37 -1.43
C LEU A 61 16.21 -3.65 0.05
N LYS A 62 16.35 -4.93 0.42
CA LYS A 62 16.61 -5.39 1.80
C LYS A 62 15.54 -4.90 2.78
N ARG A 63 14.30 -4.92 2.35
CA ARG A 63 13.14 -4.51 3.15
C ARG A 63 11.93 -5.32 2.76
N SER A 64 11.01 -5.47 3.71
CA SER A 64 9.70 -6.05 3.42
C SER A 64 8.89 -5.06 2.58
N ILE A 65 8.17 -5.58 1.60
CA ILE A 65 7.36 -4.77 0.69
C ILE A 65 5.90 -5.16 0.85
N ARG A 66 5.04 -4.15 0.96
CA ARG A 66 3.60 -4.32 0.92
C ARG A 66 3.06 -3.52 -0.25
N ILE A 67 2.14 -4.12 -1.00
CA ILE A 67 1.60 -3.55 -2.22
C ILE A 67 0.09 -3.41 -2.06
N PHE A 68 -0.42 -2.22 -2.37
CA PHE A 68 -1.85 -1.93 -2.33
C PHE A 68 -2.28 -1.40 -3.69
N GLU A 69 -3.39 -1.90 -4.18
CA GLU A 69 -3.93 -1.44 -5.45
C GLU A 69 -4.81 -0.22 -5.21
N TYR A 70 -4.56 0.83 -5.98
CA TYR A 70 -5.35 2.06 -5.91
C TYR A 70 -6.75 1.85 -6.47
N SER A 71 -7.72 2.57 -5.90
CA SER A 71 -9.05 2.70 -6.45
C SER A 71 -9.56 4.12 -6.23
N GLN A 72 -10.26 4.67 -7.21
CA GLN A 72 -10.93 5.96 -7.08
C GLN A 72 -12.14 5.87 -6.14
N GLN A 73 -12.65 4.66 -5.92
CA GLN A 73 -13.72 4.41 -4.96
C GLN A 73 -13.11 4.27 -3.56
N PRO A 74 -13.37 5.21 -2.64
CA PRO A 74 -12.72 5.17 -1.31
C PRO A 74 -12.96 3.85 -0.57
N GLU A 75 -14.18 3.32 -0.65
CA GLU A 75 -14.52 2.06 0.02
C GLU A 75 -13.72 0.89 -0.54
N GLU A 76 -13.57 0.82 -1.87
CA GLU A 76 -12.77 -0.21 -2.53
C GLU A 76 -11.30 -0.10 -2.13
N PHE A 77 -10.76 1.12 -2.10
CA PHE A 77 -9.37 1.32 -1.71
C PHE A 77 -9.13 0.91 -0.26
N ILE A 78 -10.03 1.28 0.64
CA ILE A 78 -9.94 0.88 2.06
C ILE A 78 -9.99 -0.65 2.18
N LYS A 79 -10.84 -1.31 1.41
CA LYS A 79 -10.92 -2.76 1.41
C LYS A 79 -9.62 -3.40 0.90
N ASN A 80 -8.97 -2.78 -0.08
CA ASN A 80 -7.67 -3.25 -0.57
C ASN A 80 -6.59 -3.15 0.52
N VAL A 81 -6.63 -2.08 1.31
CA VAL A 81 -5.65 -1.87 2.40
C VAL A 81 -5.97 -2.73 3.61
N ILE A 82 -7.25 -2.90 3.92
CA ILE A 82 -7.74 -3.69 5.05
C ILE A 82 -8.66 -4.81 4.51
N PRO A 83 -8.09 -5.90 4.00
CA PRO A 83 -8.90 -6.99 3.43
C PRO A 83 -9.86 -7.63 4.45
N GLU A 84 -9.54 -7.52 5.74
CA GLU A 84 -10.37 -8.06 6.83
C GLU A 84 -11.64 -7.25 7.07
N ALA A 85 -11.79 -6.08 6.42
CA ALA A 85 -12.97 -5.23 6.60
C ALA A 85 -14.23 -5.95 6.12
N GLN A 86 -15.22 -6.05 7.01
CA GLN A 86 -16.52 -6.62 6.68
C GLN A 86 -17.52 -5.57 6.24
N GLU A 87 -17.43 -4.39 6.85
CA GLU A 87 -18.29 -3.27 6.54
C GLU A 87 -17.49 -1.98 6.65
N ILE A 88 -17.70 -1.09 5.71
CA ILE A 88 -17.04 0.21 5.68
C ILE A 88 -18.14 1.26 5.60
N ILE A 89 -18.20 2.13 6.61
CA ILE A 89 -19.22 3.17 6.71
C ILE A 89 -18.54 4.52 6.61
N MET A 90 -18.91 5.28 5.57
CA MET A 90 -18.40 6.64 5.38
C MET A 90 -19.25 7.60 6.19
N LYS A 91 -18.61 8.36 7.08
CA LYS A 91 -19.25 9.35 7.93
C LYS A 91 -18.63 10.72 7.71
N GLU A 92 -19.30 11.79 8.11
CA GLU A 92 -18.79 13.15 7.99
C GLU A 92 -17.49 13.36 8.76
N ASP A 93 -17.38 12.74 9.94
CA ASP A 93 -16.23 12.89 10.84
C ASP A 93 -15.17 11.79 10.66
N GLY A 94 -15.35 10.90 9.70
CA GLY A 94 -14.38 9.84 9.45
C GLY A 94 -14.98 8.61 8.82
N ILE A 95 -14.22 7.51 8.93
CA ILE A 95 -14.58 6.24 8.34
C ILE A 95 -14.61 5.20 9.43
N GLU A 96 -15.71 4.46 9.53
CA GLU A 96 -15.84 3.34 10.45
C GLU A 96 -15.64 2.05 9.68
N VAL A 97 -14.73 1.21 10.15
CA VAL A 97 -14.46 -0.10 9.56
C VAL A 97 -14.82 -1.16 10.57
N ARG A 98 -15.72 -2.06 10.20
CA ARG A 98 -16.10 -3.19 11.04
C ARG A 98 -15.34 -4.43 10.62
N ILE A 99 -14.77 -5.11 11.62
CA ILE A 99 -13.98 -6.32 11.42
C ILE A 99 -14.44 -7.40 12.39
N LYS A 100 -14.15 -8.65 12.06
CA LYS A 100 -14.45 -9.78 12.98
C LYS A 100 -13.59 -9.68 14.22
N PRO A 101 -14.12 -10.07 15.40
CA PRO A 101 -13.32 -10.06 16.64
C PRO A 101 -12.00 -10.83 16.52
N GLN A 102 -11.98 -11.93 15.78
CA GLN A 102 -10.79 -12.75 15.59
C GLN A 102 -9.70 -12.04 14.78
N ASP A 103 -10.07 -11.06 13.97
CA ASP A 103 -9.11 -10.30 13.16
C ASP A 103 -8.66 -9.01 13.83
N ARG A 104 -9.25 -8.66 14.96
CA ARG A 104 -9.05 -7.37 15.63
C ARG A 104 -7.59 -7.08 15.95
N ALA A 105 -6.92 -8.03 16.57
CA ALA A 105 -5.51 -7.84 16.96
C ALA A 105 -4.61 -7.63 15.74
N LYS A 106 -4.85 -8.40 14.69
CA LYS A 106 -4.10 -8.29 13.42
C LYS A 106 -4.29 -6.92 12.78
N VAL A 107 -5.53 -6.46 12.68
CA VAL A 107 -5.85 -5.17 12.05
C VAL A 107 -5.30 -4.01 12.88
N ILE A 108 -5.51 -4.03 14.20
CA ILE A 108 -5.01 -2.98 15.10
C ILE A 108 -3.49 -2.91 15.05
N GLY A 109 -2.79 -4.05 15.01
CA GLY A 109 -1.34 -4.08 14.90
C GLY A 109 -0.80 -3.38 13.67
N LYS A 110 -1.58 -3.31 12.60
CA LYS A 110 -1.21 -2.65 11.34
C LYS A 110 -1.87 -1.28 11.16
N ALA A 111 -2.80 -0.90 12.03
CA ALA A 111 -3.68 0.25 11.82
C ALA A 111 -2.92 1.56 11.64
N GLY A 112 -1.90 1.81 12.45
CA GLY A 112 -1.13 3.05 12.36
C GLY A 112 -0.48 3.24 11.00
N LYS A 113 0.10 2.18 10.43
CA LYS A 113 0.74 2.21 9.12
C LYS A 113 -0.29 2.27 7.99
N ASN A 114 -1.36 1.49 8.09
CA ASN A 114 -2.41 1.45 7.07
C ASN A 114 -3.16 2.79 6.98
N VAL A 115 -3.36 3.48 8.10
CA VAL A 115 -4.01 4.80 8.13
C VAL A 115 -3.21 5.82 7.32
N LYS A 116 -1.87 5.79 7.41
CA LYS A 116 -1.03 6.68 6.60
C LYS A 116 -1.28 6.49 5.11
N ILE A 117 -1.39 5.25 4.66
CA ILE A 117 -1.63 4.94 3.25
C ILE A 117 -2.99 5.48 2.82
N ILE A 118 -4.02 5.24 3.61
CA ILE A 118 -5.37 5.68 3.31
C ILE A 118 -5.46 7.20 3.28
N ASN A 119 -4.89 7.87 4.27
CA ASN A 119 -4.93 9.33 4.36
C ASN A 119 -4.22 10.02 3.20
N ARG A 120 -3.11 9.46 2.72
CA ARG A 120 -2.37 10.02 1.59
C ARG A 120 -3.17 10.00 0.30
N GLN A 121 -4.10 9.07 0.15
CA GLN A 121 -4.91 8.91 -1.06
C GLN A 121 -6.30 9.55 -0.94
N SER A 122 -6.61 10.15 0.18
CA SER A 122 -7.91 10.81 0.41
C SER A 122 -7.95 12.21 -0.13
#